data_9952e4fb671f17fe82cd081f66d5fb4b
#
_entry.id   9952e4fb671f17fe82cd081f66d5fb4b
#
_cell.length_a   1.000
_cell.length_b   1.000
_cell.length_c   1.000
_cell.angle_alpha   90.00
_cell.angle_beta   90.00
_cell.angle_gamma   90.00
#
_symmetry.space_group_name_H-M   'P 1'
#
loop_
_entity.id
_entity.type
_entity.pdbx_description
1 polymer ?
#
loop_
_entity_poly.entity_id
_entity_poly.type
_entity_poly.pdbx_seq_one_letter_code
_entity_poly.pdbx_strand_id
1 'polypeptide(L)'
;IILAGILACMSMGAQAQNAKVEEPKGKAIVQVFGNFSTGFGAENSSRGFELERSYLGYEYKLGNGLSVKSVLDMGKSSDVSDNNRLAYVKNAMISWKKGNMTLNGGLISTTQFNFQEKFWGYRYIMKDFQDMYKFGSSADLGISVAYKFADWITADAIIVNGEGYKKIQKNDG
;
A
#
# COMPACT_ATOMS: atom_id res chain seq x y z
N ILE A 1 17.34 -17.94 -9.92
CA ILE A 1 16.72 -18.20 -11.23
C ILE A 1 15.59 -17.20 -11.50
N ILE A 2 14.82 -16.76 -10.50
CA ILE A 2 13.70 -15.80 -10.67
C ILE A 2 14.19 -14.37 -10.94
N LEU A 3 15.36 -13.98 -10.44
CA LEU A 3 15.95 -12.64 -10.68
C LEU A 3 16.35 -12.43 -12.16
N ALA A 4 16.74 -13.49 -12.86
CA ALA A 4 17.10 -13.45 -14.27
C ALA A 4 15.88 -13.22 -15.19
N GLY A 5 14.70 -13.64 -14.80
CA GLY A 5 13.46 -13.45 -15.56
C GLY A 5 12.95 -12.00 -15.57
N ILE A 6 13.18 -11.27 -14.47
CA ILE A 6 12.77 -9.85 -14.35
C ILE A 6 13.69 -8.94 -15.19
N LEU A 7 14.99 -9.27 -15.27
CA LEU A 7 15.95 -8.52 -16.10
C LEU A 7 15.71 -8.72 -17.61
N ALA A 8 15.23 -9.89 -18.01
CA ALA A 8 14.92 -10.18 -19.42
C ALA A 8 13.69 -9.41 -19.94
N CYS A 9 12.71 -9.10 -19.09
CA CYS A 9 11.56 -8.27 -19.46
C CYS A 9 11.91 -6.79 -19.65
N MET A 10 13.01 -6.31 -19.08
CA MET A 10 13.46 -4.92 -19.25
C MET A 10 14.14 -4.66 -20.58
N SER A 11 14.67 -5.68 -21.26
CA SER A 11 15.37 -5.53 -22.55
C SER A 11 14.44 -5.54 -23.77
N MET A 12 13.16 -5.88 -23.62
CA MET A 12 12.20 -5.88 -24.73
C MET A 12 11.48 -4.54 -24.96
N GLY A 13 11.76 -3.50 -24.15
CA GLY A 13 11.13 -2.19 -24.25
C GLY A 13 11.72 -1.21 -25.27
N ALA A 14 12.73 -1.60 -26.05
CA ALA A 14 13.50 -0.67 -26.88
C ALA A 14 12.97 -0.46 -28.31
N GLN A 15 11.81 -0.98 -28.68
CA GLN A 15 11.24 -0.82 -30.05
C GLN A 15 9.78 -0.35 -30.03
N ALA A 16 9.50 0.79 -29.42
CA ALA A 16 8.25 1.51 -29.68
C ALA A 16 8.57 2.92 -30.19
N GLN A 17 8.82 3.03 -31.47
CA GLN A 17 8.88 4.32 -32.16
C GLN A 17 7.48 4.94 -32.17
N ASN A 18 7.39 6.21 -31.71
CA ASN A 18 6.24 7.14 -31.77
C ASN A 18 5.09 7.01 -30.76
N ALA A 19 5.26 6.40 -29.60
CA ALA A 19 4.38 6.70 -28.50
C ALA A 19 4.82 8.03 -27.84
N LYS A 20 3.89 8.96 -27.62
CA LYS A 20 4.13 10.19 -26.86
C LYS A 20 4.65 9.79 -25.49
N VAL A 21 5.96 9.91 -25.26
CA VAL A 21 6.59 9.55 -24.00
C VAL A 21 6.05 10.51 -22.94
N GLU A 22 5.27 10.01 -21.99
CA GLU A 22 4.86 10.83 -20.86
C GLU A 22 6.09 11.16 -20.03
N GLU A 23 6.26 12.45 -19.72
CA GLU A 23 7.35 12.88 -18.86
C GLU A 23 7.27 12.21 -17.49
N PRO A 24 8.40 11.77 -16.94
CA PRO A 24 8.43 11.17 -15.60
C PRO A 24 7.91 12.16 -14.56
N LYS A 25 6.96 11.71 -13.72
CA LYS A 25 6.36 12.56 -12.69
C LYS A 25 6.42 11.86 -11.33
N GLY A 26 6.96 12.59 -10.35
CA GLY A 26 7.03 12.14 -8.97
C GLY A 26 5.93 12.75 -8.10
N LYS A 27 5.44 11.96 -7.14
CA LYS A 27 4.46 12.38 -6.13
C LYS A 27 4.89 11.93 -4.75
N ALA A 28 5.10 12.88 -3.83
CA ALA A 28 5.28 12.58 -2.42
C ALA A 28 3.96 12.09 -1.79
N ILE A 29 4.06 11.11 -0.92
CA ILE A 29 2.96 10.57 -0.12
C ILE A 29 3.27 10.87 1.33
N VAL A 30 2.48 11.76 1.94
CA VAL A 30 2.59 12.09 3.36
C VAL A 30 1.19 12.05 3.96
N GLN A 31 1.02 11.25 5.02
CA GLN A 31 -0.22 11.17 5.76
C GLN A 31 0.08 11.03 7.24
N VAL A 32 -0.55 11.86 8.07
CA VAL A 32 -0.33 11.91 9.50
C VAL A 32 -1.66 11.68 10.20
N PHE A 33 -1.66 10.75 11.15
CA PHE A 33 -2.80 10.47 12.02
C PHE A 33 -2.44 10.90 13.44
N GLY A 34 -3.10 11.95 13.90
CA GLY A 34 -2.97 12.46 15.25
C GLY A 34 -4.34 12.71 15.86
N ASN A 35 -4.41 12.66 17.17
CA ASN A 35 -5.61 12.95 17.91
C ASN A 35 -5.30 13.76 19.17
N PHE A 36 -6.34 14.31 19.76
CA PHE A 36 -6.38 14.77 21.14
C PHE A 36 -7.49 14.03 21.84
N SER A 37 -7.17 13.36 22.94
CA SER A 37 -8.15 12.65 23.75
C SER A 37 -8.24 13.22 25.14
N THR A 38 -9.44 13.20 25.72
CA THR A 38 -9.69 13.52 27.14
C THR A 38 -10.76 12.61 27.69
N GLY A 39 -10.49 11.97 28.81
CA GLY A 39 -11.47 11.19 29.54
C GLY A 39 -12.30 12.07 30.47
N PHE A 40 -13.59 11.80 30.59
CA PHE A 40 -14.49 12.44 31.53
C PHE A 40 -15.00 11.41 32.53
N GLY A 41 -14.93 11.76 33.84
CA GLY A 41 -15.61 11.04 34.91
C GLY A 41 -15.00 9.69 35.31
N ALA A 42 -13.79 9.35 34.88
CA ALA A 42 -13.08 8.15 35.32
C ALA A 42 -11.92 8.53 36.27
N GLU A 43 -11.59 7.65 37.21
CA GLU A 43 -10.46 7.82 38.14
C GLU A 43 -9.10 7.95 37.43
N ASN A 44 -9.00 7.55 36.16
CA ASN A 44 -7.82 7.64 35.31
C ASN A 44 -8.12 8.39 34.02
N SER A 45 -8.47 9.68 34.09
CA SER A 45 -8.66 10.50 32.90
C SER A 45 -7.30 10.93 32.33
N SER A 46 -6.83 10.25 31.30
CA SER A 46 -5.70 10.71 30.51
C SER A 46 -6.11 11.84 29.55
N ARG A 47 -5.30 12.87 29.44
CA ARG A 47 -5.49 13.97 28.48
C ARG A 47 -4.19 14.15 27.68
N GLY A 48 -4.30 14.26 26.39
CA GLY A 48 -3.09 14.51 25.62
C GLY A 48 -3.28 14.49 24.12
N PHE A 49 -2.28 15.03 23.44
CA PHE A 49 -2.09 14.87 22.02
C PHE A 49 -1.36 13.56 21.76
N GLU A 50 -1.78 12.85 20.74
CA GLU A 50 -1.16 11.61 20.30
C GLU A 50 -0.91 11.63 18.80
N LEU A 51 0.30 11.23 18.42
CA LEU A 51 0.62 10.87 17.04
C LEU A 51 0.52 9.35 16.92
N GLU A 52 -0.58 8.87 16.36
CA GLU A 52 -0.83 7.43 16.25
C GLU A 52 0.05 6.79 15.18
N ARG A 53 0.10 7.43 13.99
CA ARG A 53 0.73 6.86 12.80
C ARG A 53 1.10 7.96 11.81
N SER A 54 2.10 7.68 10.99
CA SER A 54 2.37 8.48 9.80
C SER A 54 2.81 7.59 8.63
N TYR A 55 2.39 7.96 7.42
CA TYR A 55 2.89 7.39 6.18
C TYR A 55 3.82 8.38 5.51
N LEU A 56 4.96 7.89 5.06
CA LEU A 56 5.91 8.63 4.25
C LEU A 56 6.30 7.79 3.05
N GLY A 57 6.14 8.32 1.85
CA GLY A 57 6.44 7.56 0.66
C GLY A 57 6.58 8.42 -0.58
N TYR A 58 6.84 7.73 -1.66
CA TYR A 58 7.00 8.34 -2.97
C TYR A 58 6.47 7.41 -4.07
N GLU A 59 5.77 7.99 -5.01
CA GLU A 59 5.35 7.35 -6.24
C GLU A 59 6.02 8.06 -7.42
N TYR A 60 6.61 7.29 -8.33
CA TYR A 60 7.28 7.82 -9.49
C TYR A 60 6.79 7.14 -10.76
N LYS A 61 6.28 7.94 -11.70
CA LYS A 61 5.84 7.47 -13.01
C LYS A 61 7.03 7.50 -13.97
N LEU A 62 7.38 6.32 -14.48
CA LEU A 62 8.50 6.13 -15.39
C LEU A 62 8.12 6.40 -16.85
N GLY A 63 6.81 6.57 -17.15
CA GLY A 63 6.27 6.65 -18.50
C GLY A 63 5.78 5.31 -19.03
N ASN A 64 5.11 5.32 -20.19
CA ASN A 64 4.53 4.11 -20.84
C ASN A 64 3.64 3.26 -19.93
N GLY A 65 2.95 3.92 -18.97
CA GLY A 65 2.09 3.26 -17.99
C GLY A 65 2.83 2.61 -16.83
N LEU A 66 4.16 2.68 -16.78
CA LEU A 66 4.98 2.10 -15.71
C LEU A 66 5.13 3.10 -14.57
N SER A 67 4.97 2.65 -13.34
CA SER A 67 5.22 3.41 -12.12
C SER A 67 5.80 2.52 -11.01
N VAL A 68 6.51 3.16 -10.09
CA VAL A 68 7.02 2.53 -8.86
C VAL A 68 6.51 3.31 -7.66
N LYS A 69 6.25 2.61 -6.57
CA LYS A 69 5.75 3.20 -5.35
C LYS A 69 6.43 2.56 -4.14
N SER A 70 6.92 3.40 -3.22
CA SER A 70 7.40 2.96 -1.92
C SER A 70 6.76 3.78 -0.82
N VAL A 71 6.27 3.13 0.24
CA VAL A 71 5.63 3.77 1.39
C VAL A 71 6.10 3.11 2.67
N LEU A 72 6.54 3.92 3.62
CA LEU A 72 6.80 3.53 5.00
C LEU A 72 5.57 3.83 5.86
N ASP A 73 5.23 2.89 6.73
CA ASP A 73 4.22 3.02 7.79
C ASP A 73 4.95 3.12 9.13
N MET A 74 4.89 4.28 9.75
CA MET A 74 5.54 4.56 11.03
C MET A 74 4.47 4.68 12.11
N GLY A 75 4.49 3.82 13.11
CA GLY A 75 3.52 3.80 14.18
C GLY A 75 4.02 3.16 15.46
N LYS A 76 3.18 3.10 16.46
CA LYS A 76 3.45 2.35 17.69
C LYS A 76 3.43 0.86 17.38
N SER A 77 4.31 0.11 18.01
CA SER A 77 4.28 -1.34 18.00
C SER A 77 4.40 -1.84 19.44
N SER A 78 3.39 -2.56 19.89
CA SER A 78 3.39 -3.26 21.18
C SER A 78 4.46 -4.37 21.24
N ASP A 79 4.99 -4.77 20.09
CA ASP A 79 5.91 -5.90 20.00
C ASP A 79 7.35 -5.54 20.43
N VAL A 80 7.67 -4.24 20.56
CA VAL A 80 9.05 -3.79 20.87
C VAL A 80 9.10 -3.03 22.18
N SER A 81 8.43 -1.94 22.33
CA SER A 81 8.25 -1.18 23.58
C SER A 81 7.27 -0.04 23.40
N ASP A 82 6.71 0.45 24.50
CA ASP A 82 5.79 1.60 24.50
C ASP A 82 6.49 2.92 24.12
N ASN A 83 7.83 2.95 24.18
CA ASN A 83 8.63 4.16 23.95
C ASN A 83 9.13 4.32 22.51
N ASN A 84 8.98 3.29 21.67
CA ASN A 84 9.54 3.28 20.32
C ASN A 84 8.47 3.30 19.24
N ARG A 85 8.76 4.01 18.17
CA ARG A 85 8.02 3.93 16.91
C ARG A 85 8.78 3.04 15.95
N LEU A 86 8.07 2.14 15.28
CA LEU A 86 8.64 1.30 14.24
C LEU A 86 8.21 1.81 12.87
N ALA A 87 9.10 1.68 11.90
CA ALA A 87 8.83 1.91 10.50
C ALA A 87 8.76 0.55 9.78
N TYR A 88 7.63 0.29 9.12
CA TYR A 88 7.43 -0.87 8.26
C TYR A 88 7.40 -0.43 6.81
N VAL A 89 7.96 -1.21 5.91
CA VAL A 89 7.72 -1.03 4.48
C VAL A 89 6.29 -1.47 4.18
N LYS A 90 5.38 -0.52 3.99
CA LYS A 90 3.97 -0.82 3.68
C LYS A 90 3.77 -1.17 2.21
N ASN A 91 4.43 -0.43 1.33
CA ASN A 91 4.44 -0.72 -0.09
C ASN A 91 5.85 -0.61 -0.66
N ALA A 92 6.21 -1.53 -1.53
CA ALA A 92 7.37 -1.51 -2.39
C ALA A 92 6.96 -2.24 -3.68
N MET A 93 6.37 -1.52 -4.61
CA MET A 93 5.67 -2.13 -5.74
C MET A 93 6.00 -1.44 -7.07
N ILE A 94 5.92 -2.22 -8.12
CA ILE A 94 5.88 -1.77 -9.49
C ILE A 94 4.46 -1.95 -10.04
N SER A 95 3.99 -0.98 -10.81
CA SER A 95 2.68 -1.01 -11.45
C SER A 95 2.84 -0.71 -12.94
N TRP A 96 2.15 -1.46 -13.76
CA TRP A 96 2.06 -1.22 -15.20
C TRP A 96 0.61 -1.15 -15.64
N LYS A 97 0.25 -0.03 -16.26
CA LYS A 97 -1.09 0.24 -16.76
C LYS A 97 -1.06 0.41 -18.27
N LYS A 98 -1.87 -0.38 -18.97
CA LYS A 98 -2.06 -0.26 -20.42
C LYS A 98 -3.54 -0.39 -20.78
N GLY A 99 -4.10 0.68 -21.32
CA GLY A 99 -5.55 0.73 -21.58
C GLY A 99 -6.36 0.49 -20.30
N ASN A 100 -7.19 -0.54 -20.33
CA ASN A 100 -8.06 -0.93 -19.23
C ASN A 100 -7.41 -1.90 -18.24
N MET A 101 -6.20 -2.39 -18.52
CA MET A 101 -5.50 -3.37 -17.68
C MET A 101 -4.49 -2.69 -16.78
N THR A 102 -4.40 -3.15 -15.53
CA THR A 102 -3.38 -2.77 -14.55
C THR A 102 -2.77 -4.03 -13.95
N LEU A 103 -1.44 -4.12 -13.97
CA LEU A 103 -0.66 -5.18 -13.33
C LEU A 103 0.16 -4.57 -12.20
N ASN A 104 0.20 -5.23 -11.06
CA ASN A 104 1.04 -4.83 -9.94
C ASN A 104 1.87 -6.01 -9.46
N GLY A 105 3.08 -5.74 -8.97
CA GLY A 105 3.97 -6.73 -8.38
C GLY A 105 4.82 -6.14 -7.27
N GLY A 106 5.21 -6.97 -6.31
CA GLY A 106 5.97 -6.60 -5.13
C GLY A 106 5.11 -6.54 -3.86
N LEU A 107 5.45 -5.68 -2.91
CA LEU A 107 4.66 -5.44 -1.72
C LEU A 107 3.49 -4.52 -2.07
N ILE A 108 2.41 -5.14 -2.56
CA ILE A 108 1.26 -4.46 -3.15
C ILE A 108 0.17 -4.16 -2.13
N SER A 109 -0.64 -3.17 -2.40
CA SER A 109 -1.86 -2.91 -1.62
C SER A 109 -2.96 -3.91 -2.02
N THR A 110 -3.67 -4.46 -1.03
CA THR A 110 -4.79 -5.37 -1.28
C THR A 110 -6.03 -4.60 -1.69
N THR A 111 -6.67 -5.00 -2.76
CA THR A 111 -7.77 -4.26 -3.40
C THR A 111 -8.96 -4.10 -2.47
N GLN A 112 -9.35 -5.16 -1.78
CA GLN A 112 -10.50 -5.14 -0.89
C GLN A 112 -10.35 -4.12 0.25
N PHE A 113 -9.14 -4.01 0.88
CA PHE A 113 -8.88 -3.02 1.92
C PHE A 113 -8.90 -1.60 1.37
N ASN A 114 -8.25 -1.37 0.22
CA ASN A 114 -8.26 -0.06 -0.42
C ASN A 114 -9.68 0.39 -0.76
N PHE A 115 -10.52 -0.52 -1.26
CA PHE A 115 -11.91 -0.25 -1.57
C PHE A 115 -12.70 0.12 -0.31
N GLN A 116 -12.59 -0.68 0.76
CA GLN A 116 -13.29 -0.44 2.00
C GLN A 116 -12.84 0.84 2.71
N GLU A 117 -11.53 1.09 2.81
CA GLU A 117 -11.00 2.33 3.39
C GLU A 117 -11.50 3.56 2.64
N LYS A 118 -11.52 3.50 1.31
CA LYS A 118 -12.04 4.58 0.47
C LYS A 118 -13.53 4.81 0.66
N PHE A 119 -14.32 3.74 0.74
CA PHE A 119 -15.76 3.81 0.94
C PHE A 119 -16.11 4.26 2.34
N TRP A 120 -15.39 3.76 3.35
CA TRP A 120 -15.54 4.17 4.75
C TRP A 120 -15.30 5.66 4.94
N GLY A 121 -14.23 6.21 4.38
CA GLY A 121 -13.90 7.64 4.41
C GLY A 121 -13.48 8.21 5.76
N TYR A 122 -13.73 7.52 6.86
CA TYR A 122 -13.49 7.96 8.25
C TYR A 122 -12.29 7.28 8.91
N ARG A 123 -11.29 6.90 8.12
CA ARG A 123 -10.07 6.24 8.61
C ARG A 123 -9.32 7.05 9.68
N TYR A 124 -9.48 8.37 9.68
CA TYR A 124 -8.92 9.29 10.67
C TYR A 124 -9.63 9.22 12.04
N ILE A 125 -10.85 8.68 12.12
CA ILE A 125 -11.57 8.46 13.38
C ILE A 125 -11.36 7.03 13.84
N MET A 126 -11.58 6.05 12.94
CA MET A 126 -11.58 4.63 13.28
C MET A 126 -11.19 3.79 12.07
N LYS A 127 -10.58 2.65 12.32
CA LYS A 127 -10.33 1.63 11.31
C LYS A 127 -11.64 1.14 10.71
N ASP A 128 -11.60 0.72 9.42
CA ASP A 128 -12.72 0.00 8.84
C ASP A 128 -12.90 -1.38 9.49
N PHE A 129 -14.01 -2.04 9.18
CA PHE A 129 -14.38 -3.32 9.77
C PHE A 129 -13.31 -4.40 9.55
N GLN A 130 -12.75 -4.51 8.36
CA GLN A 130 -11.76 -5.55 8.06
C GLN A 130 -10.44 -5.33 8.81
N ASP A 131 -9.96 -4.08 8.88
CA ASP A 131 -8.73 -3.75 9.63
C ASP A 131 -8.95 -3.90 11.14
N MET A 132 -10.15 -3.56 11.64
CA MET A 132 -10.48 -3.69 13.06
C MET A 132 -10.49 -5.14 13.52
N TYR A 133 -11.09 -6.03 12.74
CA TYR A 133 -11.23 -7.45 13.07
C TYR A 133 -10.15 -8.33 12.45
N LYS A 134 -9.13 -7.74 11.81
CA LYS A 134 -7.96 -8.45 11.25
C LYS A 134 -8.33 -9.53 10.22
N PHE A 135 -9.28 -9.25 9.33
CA PHE A 135 -9.67 -10.13 8.24
C PHE A 135 -8.66 -10.20 7.08
N GLY A 136 -7.46 -9.75 7.28
CA GLY A 136 -6.36 -9.74 6.33
C GLY A 136 -5.44 -8.56 6.56
N SER A 137 -4.64 -8.23 5.57
CA SER A 137 -3.70 -7.10 5.59
C SER A 137 -3.98 -6.12 4.47
N SER A 138 -3.77 -4.84 4.74
CA SER A 138 -3.94 -3.77 3.74
C SER A 138 -2.84 -3.75 2.67
N ALA A 139 -1.75 -4.49 2.87
CA ALA A 139 -0.70 -4.71 1.89
C ALA A 139 0.00 -6.04 2.16
N ASP A 140 0.46 -6.69 1.09
CA ASP A 140 1.14 -7.97 1.16
C ASP A 140 2.06 -8.18 -0.05
N LEU A 141 3.02 -9.11 0.07
CA LEU A 141 3.91 -9.47 -1.03
C LEU A 141 3.17 -10.37 -2.02
N GLY A 142 3.14 -9.96 -3.30
CA GLY A 142 2.47 -10.72 -4.34
C GLY A 142 2.30 -9.98 -5.64
N ILE A 143 1.32 -10.42 -6.41
CA ILE A 143 0.96 -9.86 -7.71
C ILE A 143 -0.55 -9.64 -7.79
N SER A 144 -0.98 -8.65 -8.56
CA SER A 144 -2.39 -8.45 -8.88
C SER A 144 -2.57 -8.03 -10.33
N VAL A 145 -3.73 -8.39 -10.87
CA VAL A 145 -4.22 -7.93 -12.16
C VAL A 145 -5.62 -7.36 -11.98
N ALA A 146 -5.85 -6.17 -12.54
CA ALA A 146 -7.17 -5.57 -12.59
C ALA A 146 -7.51 -5.23 -14.04
N TYR A 147 -8.78 -5.43 -14.42
CA TYR A 147 -9.30 -5.08 -15.73
C TYR A 147 -10.62 -4.31 -15.60
N LYS A 148 -10.64 -3.12 -16.17
CA LYS A 148 -11.83 -2.26 -16.21
C LYS A 148 -12.64 -2.59 -17.45
N PHE A 149 -13.78 -3.27 -17.29
CA PHE A 149 -14.70 -3.63 -18.37
C PHE A 149 -15.56 -2.44 -18.81
N ALA A 150 -16.01 -1.65 -17.82
CA ALA A 150 -16.81 -0.44 -18.01
C ALA A 150 -16.50 0.56 -16.88
N ASP A 151 -17.07 1.78 -16.94
CA ASP A 151 -16.84 2.79 -15.91
C ASP A 151 -17.37 2.38 -14.52
N TRP A 152 -18.35 1.51 -14.50
CA TRP A 152 -19.02 1.02 -13.30
C TRP A 152 -18.59 -0.40 -12.89
N ILE A 153 -17.76 -1.11 -13.70
CA ILE A 153 -17.32 -2.47 -13.37
C ILE A 153 -15.83 -2.67 -13.64
N THR A 154 -15.13 -3.09 -12.59
CA THR A 154 -13.74 -3.55 -12.66
C THR A 154 -13.67 -4.90 -11.94
N ALA A 155 -13.04 -5.87 -12.56
CA ALA A 155 -12.67 -7.11 -11.89
C ALA A 155 -11.18 -7.11 -11.61
N ASP A 156 -10.79 -7.69 -10.46
CA ASP A 156 -9.40 -7.89 -10.10
C ASP A 156 -9.17 -9.28 -9.52
N ALA A 157 -7.95 -9.77 -9.70
CA ALA A 157 -7.45 -10.98 -9.09
C ALA A 157 -6.11 -10.68 -8.43
N ILE A 158 -5.91 -11.26 -7.26
CA ILE A 158 -4.70 -11.05 -6.45
C ILE A 158 -4.19 -12.39 -5.92
N ILE A 159 -2.87 -12.56 -5.96
CA ILE A 159 -2.17 -13.68 -5.32
C ILE A 159 -1.13 -13.07 -4.40
N VAL A 160 -1.21 -13.36 -3.12
CA VAL A 160 -0.33 -12.83 -2.07
C VAL A 160 0.03 -13.92 -1.09
N ASN A 161 1.12 -13.72 -0.34
CA ASN A 161 1.57 -14.69 0.67
C ASN A 161 0.62 -14.84 1.86
N GLY A 162 -0.15 -13.82 2.21
CA GLY A 162 -1.15 -13.86 3.30
C GLY A 162 -0.67 -13.40 4.67
N GLU A 163 0.62 -13.18 4.87
CA GLU A 163 1.20 -12.80 6.18
C GLU A 163 1.09 -11.30 6.48
N GLY A 164 0.95 -10.50 5.42
CA GLY A 164 0.89 -9.06 5.49
C GLY A 164 2.26 -8.37 5.60
N TYR A 165 2.30 -7.07 5.33
CA TYR A 165 3.54 -6.28 5.22
C TYR A 165 4.32 -6.10 6.54
N LYS A 166 3.73 -6.39 7.69
CA LYS A 166 4.38 -6.24 9.01
C LYS A 166 5.17 -7.47 9.44
N LYS A 167 5.00 -8.57 8.76
CA LYS A 167 5.68 -9.83 9.07
C LYS A 167 6.74 -10.13 8.02
N ILE A 168 7.80 -10.81 8.46
CA ILE A 168 8.79 -11.37 7.55
C ILE A 168 8.16 -12.59 6.88
N GLN A 169 8.33 -12.67 5.57
CA GLN A 169 7.84 -13.80 4.79
C GLN A 169 8.57 -15.07 5.23
N LYS A 170 7.83 -16.12 5.53
CA LYS A 170 8.35 -17.43 5.84
C LYS A 170 8.29 -18.32 4.61
N ASN A 171 9.21 -19.31 4.54
CA ASN A 171 9.30 -20.22 3.39
C ASN A 171 8.31 -21.39 3.46
N ASP A 172 7.39 -21.36 4.41
CA ASP A 172 6.43 -22.42 4.73
C ASP A 172 4.97 -22.01 4.40
N GLY A 173 4.85 -21.12 3.43
CA GLY A 173 3.56 -20.69 2.87
C GLY A 173 2.93 -21.72 1.94
#